data_24509a1dc13edb184261f7e01a237668
#
_entry.id   24509a1dc13edb184261f7e01a237668
#
_cell.length_a   1.000
_cell.length_b   1.000
_cell.length_c   1.000
_cell.angle_alpha   90.00
_cell.angle_beta   90.00
_cell.angle_gamma   90.00
#
_symmetry.space_group_name_H-M   'P 1'
#
loop_
_entity.id
_entity.type
_entity.pdbx_description
1 polymer ?
#
loop_
_entity_poly.entity_id
_entity_poly.type
_entity_poly.pdbx_seq_one_letter_code
_entity_poly.pdbx_strand_id
1 'polypeptide(L)'
;MKFLLIFLIALRAVYGITLEKALELGKLRATEVRLSELEIKRLEQEIRKVRASVLPQVRSQVGFTYLSEDSQSIREFSISLEQPIFNLSALEALKVARGQKKLEELILQDITKEVERQVRVLFFSALLRKEYVSLAVDNLKFWEENLRFVEGKFSAGVLPKVELLRAKAELSKANAELERAKNEYQNALRNLGLLLKTQIDDISGEFELKKIELGDIEKELIQNNSTLKVESKRIEIAKSAVEFQKSRYYPTVSAFASYLNSSARIKQNDGFSFQLRLNAEIFDGYAKDASVAQANIEVLKQTEKFEDLKLELLTKLRNSVGNLRAISARIDAIEQSNQSAKEALRLSTERYRFGIASQLEVLEARRNLNQIQAELLNALYEYQLSLSDVIRLIR
;
A
#
# COMPACT_ATOMS: atom_id res chain seq x y z
N MET A 1 53.12 13.42 -10.65
CA MET A 1 51.65 13.74 -10.59
C MET A 1 51.03 12.78 -9.61
N LYS A 2 50.76 13.26 -8.39
CA LYS A 2 50.21 12.47 -7.28
C LYS A 2 48.68 12.55 -7.35
N PHE A 3 48.02 11.41 -7.60
CA PHE A 3 46.56 11.27 -7.45
C PHE A 3 46.21 11.29 -5.96
N LEU A 4 45.58 12.36 -5.54
CA LEU A 4 44.99 12.48 -4.20
C LEU A 4 43.58 11.85 -4.24
N LEU A 5 43.49 10.58 -3.79
CA LEU A 5 42.20 9.93 -3.57
C LEU A 5 41.59 10.52 -2.30
N ILE A 6 40.64 11.44 -2.46
CA ILE A 6 39.85 11.96 -1.33
C ILE A 6 38.84 10.88 -0.98
N PHE A 7 39.13 10.14 0.08
CA PHE A 7 38.22 9.21 0.72
C PHE A 7 37.20 10.05 1.52
N LEU A 8 36.09 10.41 0.90
CA LEU A 8 34.96 11.03 1.58
C LEU A 8 34.25 9.94 2.42
N ILE A 9 34.82 9.73 3.64
CA ILE A 9 34.08 9.03 4.69
C ILE A 9 32.95 9.97 5.10
N ALA A 10 31.80 9.80 4.50
CA ALA A 10 30.57 10.40 5.00
C ALA A 10 30.37 9.84 6.42
N LEU A 11 30.64 10.65 7.43
CA LEU A 11 30.21 10.42 8.80
C LEU A 11 28.66 10.39 8.73
N ARG A 12 28.07 9.20 8.53
CA ARG A 12 26.65 8.97 8.79
C ARG A 12 26.51 9.13 10.31
N ALA A 13 26.13 10.33 10.74
CA ALA A 13 25.52 10.46 12.04
C ALA A 13 24.39 9.43 12.07
N VAL A 14 24.45 8.49 13.00
CA VAL A 14 23.45 7.43 13.20
C VAL A 14 22.23 8.11 13.82
N TYR A 15 21.56 8.97 13.05
CA TYR A 15 20.20 9.40 13.36
C TYR A 15 19.30 8.30 12.84
N GLY A 16 18.56 7.64 13.75
CA GLY A 16 17.54 6.67 13.37
C GLY A 16 16.56 7.28 12.36
N ILE A 17 16.01 6.46 11.47
CA ILE A 17 15.03 6.93 10.50
C ILE A 17 13.78 7.44 11.23
N THR A 18 13.27 8.63 10.86
CA THR A 18 12.01 9.17 11.38
C THR A 18 10.82 8.64 10.60
N LEU A 19 9.60 8.75 11.18
CA LEU A 19 8.37 8.34 10.51
C LEU A 19 8.17 9.07 9.17
N GLU A 20 8.43 10.39 9.13
CA GLU A 20 8.29 11.20 7.92
C GLU A 20 9.20 10.69 6.80
N LYS A 21 10.45 10.40 7.14
CA LYS A 21 11.41 9.86 6.16
C LYS A 21 11.05 8.46 5.70
N ALA A 22 10.53 7.63 6.60
CA ALA A 22 10.04 6.30 6.26
C ALA A 22 8.82 6.38 5.30
N LEU A 23 7.88 7.30 5.55
CA LEU A 23 6.73 7.54 4.66
C LEU A 23 7.17 8.02 3.28
N GLU A 24 8.12 8.94 3.19
CA GLU A 24 8.70 9.42 1.93
C GLU A 24 9.32 8.26 1.12
N LEU A 25 10.16 7.46 1.77
CA LEU A 25 10.81 6.31 1.13
C LEU A 25 9.79 5.25 0.68
N GLY A 26 8.76 4.99 1.48
CA GLY A 26 7.68 4.06 1.13
C GLY A 26 6.97 4.47 -0.15
N LYS A 27 6.60 5.75 -0.29
CA LYS A 27 5.98 6.30 -1.51
C LYS A 27 6.86 6.14 -2.75
N LEU A 28 8.18 6.31 -2.60
CA LEU A 28 9.10 6.28 -3.72
C LEU A 28 9.54 4.86 -4.12
N ARG A 29 9.59 3.93 -3.19
CA ARG A 29 10.28 2.64 -3.37
C ARG A 29 9.39 1.42 -3.27
N ALA A 30 8.19 1.52 -2.69
CA ALA A 30 7.28 0.39 -2.57
C ALA A 30 6.98 -0.23 -3.95
N THR A 31 6.99 -1.56 -4.01
CA THR A 31 6.81 -2.29 -5.27
C THR A 31 5.44 -2.01 -5.88
N GLU A 32 4.41 -1.96 -5.05
CA GLU A 32 3.02 -1.75 -5.48
C GLU A 32 2.84 -0.39 -6.15
N VAL A 33 3.44 0.68 -5.60
CA VAL A 33 3.44 2.02 -6.21
C VAL A 33 4.10 1.98 -7.59
N ARG A 34 5.28 1.36 -7.68
CA ARG A 34 6.01 1.28 -8.96
C ARG A 34 5.28 0.43 -10.01
N LEU A 35 4.60 -0.65 -9.59
CA LEU A 35 3.80 -1.46 -10.51
C LEU A 35 2.61 -0.68 -11.06
N SER A 36 1.91 0.10 -10.23
CA SER A 36 0.81 0.95 -10.69
C SER A 36 1.30 2.09 -11.59
N GLU A 37 2.47 2.68 -11.33
CA GLU A 37 3.10 3.64 -12.26
C GLU A 37 3.42 3.04 -13.64
N LEU A 38 3.88 1.78 -13.67
CA LEU A 38 4.11 1.06 -14.92
C LEU A 38 2.81 0.74 -15.65
N GLU A 39 1.75 0.41 -14.90
CA GLU A 39 0.42 0.17 -15.47
C GLU A 39 -0.15 1.44 -16.10
N ILE A 40 0.02 2.62 -15.49
CA ILE A 40 -0.34 3.90 -16.10
C ILE A 40 0.40 4.08 -17.45
N LYS A 41 1.70 3.80 -17.50
CA LYS A 41 2.48 3.86 -18.75
C LYS A 41 1.98 2.86 -19.80
N ARG A 42 1.58 1.65 -19.37
CA ARG A 42 0.97 0.66 -20.27
C ARG A 42 -0.33 1.17 -20.86
N LEU A 43 -1.19 1.76 -20.02
CA LEU A 43 -2.46 2.34 -20.46
C LEU A 43 -2.27 3.56 -21.39
N GLU A 44 -1.18 4.31 -21.24
CA GLU A 44 -0.83 5.37 -22.21
C GLU A 44 -0.54 4.80 -23.59
N GLN A 45 0.12 3.65 -23.69
CA GLN A 45 0.32 2.99 -24.97
C GLN A 45 -0.99 2.40 -25.52
N GLU A 46 -1.86 1.88 -24.65
CA GLU A 46 -3.19 1.43 -25.07
C GLU A 46 -4.04 2.57 -25.64
N ILE A 47 -4.01 3.74 -25.01
CA ILE A 47 -4.67 4.96 -25.55
C ILE A 47 -4.10 5.31 -26.94
N ARG A 48 -2.77 5.21 -27.16
CA ARG A 48 -2.16 5.44 -28.46
C ARG A 48 -2.64 4.41 -29.49
N LYS A 49 -2.73 3.13 -29.09
CA LYS A 49 -3.22 2.04 -29.94
C LYS A 49 -4.69 2.27 -30.32
N VAL A 50 -5.57 2.60 -29.34
CA VAL A 50 -6.98 2.92 -29.62
C VAL A 50 -7.07 4.16 -30.52
N ARG A 51 -6.25 5.19 -30.28
CA ARG A 51 -6.21 6.40 -31.11
C ARG A 51 -5.82 6.08 -32.56
N ALA A 52 -4.99 5.06 -32.80
CA ALA A 52 -4.60 4.66 -34.14
C ALA A 52 -5.81 4.27 -35.02
N SER A 53 -6.91 3.82 -34.43
CA SER A 53 -8.15 3.49 -35.17
C SER A 53 -8.87 4.69 -35.82
N VAL A 54 -8.50 5.91 -35.46
CA VAL A 54 -9.03 7.15 -36.06
C VAL A 54 -7.98 7.88 -36.92
N LEU A 55 -6.77 7.37 -37.01
CA LEU A 55 -5.68 7.93 -37.82
C LEU A 55 -5.58 7.23 -39.17
N PRO A 56 -4.94 7.87 -40.19
CA PRO A 56 -4.68 7.25 -41.48
C PRO A 56 -3.86 5.95 -41.29
N GLN A 57 -4.26 4.90 -41.98
CA GLN A 57 -3.53 3.63 -42.02
C GLN A 57 -3.01 3.38 -43.44
N VAL A 58 -1.71 3.19 -43.56
CA VAL A 58 -1.08 2.83 -44.83
C VAL A 58 -0.67 1.37 -44.77
N ARG A 59 -1.08 0.59 -45.78
CA ARG A 59 -0.72 -0.83 -45.89
C ARG A 59 -0.11 -1.07 -47.27
N SER A 60 0.92 -1.88 -47.34
CA SER A 60 1.46 -2.40 -48.60
C SER A 60 1.34 -3.92 -48.62
N GLN A 61 1.00 -4.47 -49.76
CA GLN A 61 0.88 -5.91 -49.96
C GLN A 61 1.58 -6.33 -51.27
N VAL A 62 2.33 -7.42 -51.20
CA VAL A 62 2.93 -8.09 -52.34
C VAL A 62 2.34 -9.49 -52.40
N GLY A 63 1.72 -9.85 -53.53
CA GLY A 63 1.13 -11.17 -53.75
C GLY A 63 1.81 -11.89 -54.89
N PHE A 64 1.98 -13.21 -54.78
CA PHE A 64 2.36 -14.13 -55.83
C PHE A 64 1.34 -15.24 -55.90
N THR A 65 0.56 -15.31 -56.99
CA THR A 65 -0.46 -16.33 -57.22
C THR A 65 -0.08 -17.17 -58.44
N TYR A 66 -0.05 -18.47 -58.29
CA TYR A 66 0.11 -19.39 -59.40
C TYR A 66 -1.23 -20.06 -59.68
N LEU A 67 -1.72 -19.88 -60.92
CA LEU A 67 -2.95 -20.52 -61.42
C LEU A 67 -2.56 -21.75 -62.23
N SER A 68 -2.89 -22.94 -61.74
CA SER A 68 -2.52 -24.21 -62.35
C SER A 68 -3.23 -24.47 -63.67
N GLU A 69 -4.49 -24.00 -63.82
CA GLU A 69 -5.30 -24.19 -65.04
C GLU A 69 -4.72 -23.47 -66.26
N ASP A 70 -4.13 -22.28 -66.05
CA ASP A 70 -3.57 -21.47 -67.14
C ASP A 70 -2.03 -21.41 -67.12
N SER A 71 -1.37 -22.10 -66.21
CA SER A 71 0.09 -22.05 -66.00
C SER A 71 0.63 -20.61 -65.87
N GLN A 72 -0.18 -19.70 -65.29
CA GLN A 72 0.16 -18.29 -65.14
C GLN A 72 0.59 -17.98 -63.71
N SER A 73 1.66 -17.20 -63.56
CA SER A 73 2.08 -16.57 -62.33
C SER A 73 1.68 -15.09 -62.34
N ILE A 74 0.84 -14.72 -61.40
CA ILE A 74 0.43 -13.34 -61.22
C ILE A 74 1.24 -12.75 -60.07
N ARG A 75 1.83 -11.58 -60.29
CA ARG A 75 2.51 -10.78 -59.30
C ARG A 75 1.66 -9.54 -59.06
N GLU A 76 1.37 -9.27 -57.79
CA GLU A 76 0.57 -8.10 -57.42
C GLU A 76 1.33 -7.27 -56.39
N PHE A 77 1.33 -5.99 -56.58
CA PHE A 77 1.79 -5.02 -55.59
C PHE A 77 0.71 -3.98 -55.40
N SER A 78 0.34 -3.78 -54.15
CA SER A 78 -0.63 -2.74 -53.77
C SER A 78 -0.12 -1.91 -52.62
N ILE A 79 -0.46 -0.62 -52.65
CA ILE A 79 -0.38 0.29 -51.51
C ILE A 79 -1.80 0.85 -51.29
N SER A 80 -2.28 0.78 -50.08
CA SER A 80 -3.59 1.31 -49.70
C SER A 80 -3.47 2.25 -48.52
N LEU A 81 -4.20 3.36 -48.57
CA LEU A 81 -4.42 4.32 -47.52
C LEU A 81 -5.87 4.25 -47.12
N GLU A 82 -6.14 3.99 -45.86
CA GLU A 82 -7.48 4.06 -45.26
C GLU A 82 -7.50 5.17 -44.20
N GLN A 83 -8.46 6.12 -44.35
CA GLN A 83 -8.71 7.17 -43.40
C GLN A 83 -10.17 7.09 -42.91
N PRO A 84 -10.39 6.71 -41.65
CA PRO A 84 -11.72 6.85 -41.04
C PRO A 84 -12.11 8.32 -40.96
N ILE A 85 -13.24 8.70 -41.55
CA ILE A 85 -13.78 10.07 -41.54
C ILE A 85 -14.77 10.22 -40.39
N PHE A 86 -15.63 9.23 -40.24
CA PHE A 86 -16.61 9.18 -39.14
C PHE A 86 -16.67 7.79 -38.56
N ASN A 87 -16.30 7.67 -37.29
CA ASN A 87 -16.38 6.43 -36.52
C ASN A 87 -16.64 6.78 -35.06
N LEU A 88 -17.91 6.86 -34.67
CA LEU A 88 -18.32 7.23 -33.31
C LEU A 88 -17.86 6.17 -32.31
N SER A 89 -17.89 4.87 -32.68
CA SER A 89 -17.45 3.78 -31.80
C SER A 89 -15.96 3.92 -31.45
N ALA A 90 -15.10 4.31 -32.39
CA ALA A 90 -13.68 4.55 -32.10
C ALA A 90 -13.46 5.76 -31.17
N LEU A 91 -14.29 6.81 -31.31
CA LEU A 91 -14.23 7.96 -30.41
C LEU A 91 -14.69 7.62 -28.99
N GLU A 92 -15.77 6.86 -28.85
CA GLU A 92 -16.24 6.42 -27.54
C GLU A 92 -15.26 5.39 -26.90
N ALA A 93 -14.68 4.48 -27.70
CA ALA A 93 -13.61 3.59 -27.23
C ALA A 93 -12.41 4.38 -26.68
N LEU A 94 -12.06 5.51 -27.30
CA LEU A 94 -11.00 6.39 -26.82
C LEU A 94 -11.35 7.07 -25.48
N LYS A 95 -12.63 7.43 -25.27
CA LYS A 95 -13.11 7.94 -23.97
C LYS A 95 -13.00 6.87 -22.89
N VAL A 96 -13.42 5.64 -23.17
CA VAL A 96 -13.29 4.51 -22.24
C VAL A 96 -11.81 4.27 -21.88
N ALA A 97 -10.91 4.22 -22.87
CA ALA A 97 -9.48 4.02 -22.63
C ALA A 97 -8.85 5.14 -21.76
N ARG A 98 -9.25 6.39 -22.00
CA ARG A 98 -8.84 7.53 -21.15
C ARG A 98 -9.41 7.43 -19.75
N GLY A 99 -10.65 6.98 -19.63
CA GLY A 99 -11.30 6.69 -18.35
C GLY A 99 -10.52 5.66 -17.54
N GLN A 100 -10.09 4.57 -18.17
CA GLN A 100 -9.27 3.52 -17.56
C GLN A 100 -7.92 4.05 -17.07
N LYS A 101 -7.22 4.90 -17.85
CA LYS A 101 -6.00 5.54 -17.37
C LYS A 101 -6.28 6.39 -16.13
N LYS A 102 -7.36 7.20 -16.14
CA LYS A 102 -7.72 8.03 -15.00
C LYS A 102 -8.09 7.21 -13.76
N LEU A 103 -8.73 6.06 -13.96
CA LEU A 103 -8.99 5.09 -12.89
C LEU A 103 -7.67 4.60 -12.27
N GLU A 104 -6.68 4.23 -13.10
CA GLU A 104 -5.38 3.74 -12.58
C GLU A 104 -4.62 4.84 -11.82
N GLU A 105 -4.73 6.11 -12.23
CA GLU A 105 -4.18 7.24 -11.47
C GLU A 105 -4.83 7.36 -10.08
N LEU A 106 -6.13 7.08 -9.94
CA LEU A 106 -6.82 7.04 -8.65
C LEU A 106 -6.42 5.80 -7.84
N ILE A 107 -6.25 4.65 -8.48
CA ILE A 107 -5.75 3.43 -7.86
C ILE A 107 -4.33 3.66 -7.32
N LEU A 108 -3.46 4.34 -8.06
CA LEU A 108 -2.12 4.71 -7.57
C LEU A 108 -2.19 5.57 -6.30
N GLN A 109 -3.13 6.52 -6.24
CA GLN A 109 -3.35 7.31 -5.02
C GLN A 109 -3.81 6.42 -3.86
N ASP A 110 -4.74 5.50 -4.10
CA ASP A 110 -5.25 4.56 -3.10
C ASP A 110 -4.15 3.61 -2.59
N ILE A 111 -3.36 3.02 -3.48
CA ILE A 111 -2.18 2.20 -3.15
C ILE A 111 -1.18 3.00 -2.32
N THR A 112 -0.92 4.26 -2.70
CA THR A 112 0.01 5.12 -1.96
C THR A 112 -0.45 5.33 -0.52
N LYS A 113 -1.75 5.54 -0.28
CA LYS A 113 -2.32 5.64 1.07
C LYS A 113 -2.22 4.34 1.85
N GLU A 114 -2.42 3.20 1.19
CA GLU A 114 -2.25 1.90 1.83
C GLU A 114 -0.77 1.64 2.20
N VAL A 115 0.18 1.99 1.34
CA VAL A 115 1.61 1.93 1.65
C VAL A 115 1.96 2.85 2.83
N GLU A 116 1.41 4.08 2.88
CA GLU A 116 1.58 4.97 4.04
C GLU A 116 1.11 4.30 5.34
N ARG A 117 -0.03 3.61 5.31
CA ARG A 117 -0.56 2.86 6.45
C ARG A 117 0.37 1.72 6.84
N GLN A 118 0.85 0.92 5.88
CA GLN A 118 1.77 -0.20 6.13
C GLN A 118 3.10 0.28 6.71
N VAL A 119 3.65 1.40 6.20
CA VAL A 119 4.87 2.03 6.77
C VAL A 119 4.64 2.42 8.23
N ARG A 120 3.49 3.05 8.57
CA ARG A 120 3.18 3.39 9.97
C ARG A 120 3.09 2.16 10.86
N VAL A 121 2.42 1.11 10.41
CA VAL A 121 2.30 -0.16 11.15
C VAL A 121 3.68 -0.76 11.45
N LEU A 122 4.54 -0.85 10.43
CA LEU A 122 5.89 -1.42 10.60
C LEU A 122 6.81 -0.52 11.42
N PHE A 123 6.72 0.80 11.25
CA PHE A 123 7.48 1.77 12.03
C PHE A 123 7.12 1.71 13.51
N PHE A 124 5.82 1.76 13.84
CA PHE A 124 5.39 1.67 15.23
C PHE A 124 5.61 0.28 15.83
N SER A 125 5.57 -0.79 15.02
CA SER A 125 6.01 -2.11 15.47
C SER A 125 7.49 -2.11 15.84
N ALA A 126 8.36 -1.50 15.04
CA ALA A 126 9.78 -1.39 15.36
C ALA A 126 10.02 -0.49 16.60
N LEU A 127 9.24 0.60 16.73
CA LEU A 127 9.30 1.47 17.92
C LEU A 127 8.90 0.70 19.18
N LEU A 128 7.83 -0.08 19.15
CA LEU A 128 7.42 -0.95 20.25
C LEU A 128 8.56 -1.89 20.66
N ARG A 129 9.23 -2.54 19.69
CA ARG A 129 10.35 -3.44 19.98
C ARG A 129 11.57 -2.71 20.54
N LYS A 130 11.82 -1.47 20.09
CA LYS A 130 12.86 -0.60 20.67
C LYS A 130 12.58 -0.31 22.14
N GLU A 131 11.34 0.05 22.48
CA GLU A 131 10.94 0.30 23.87
C GLU A 131 11.01 -0.97 24.74
N TYR A 132 10.72 -2.15 24.18
CA TYR A 132 10.93 -3.42 24.89
C TYR A 132 12.42 -3.69 25.17
N VAL A 133 13.33 -3.30 24.28
CA VAL A 133 14.77 -3.36 24.56
C VAL A 133 15.11 -2.45 25.74
N SER A 134 14.60 -1.21 25.77
CA SER A 134 14.81 -0.28 26.89
C SER A 134 14.28 -0.88 28.20
N LEU A 135 13.08 -1.43 28.21
CA LEU A 135 12.48 -2.10 29.37
C LEU A 135 13.34 -3.28 29.86
N ALA A 136 13.87 -4.09 28.92
CA ALA A 136 14.71 -5.23 29.26
C ALA A 136 16.08 -4.78 29.82
N VAL A 137 16.67 -3.69 29.33
CA VAL A 137 17.89 -3.10 29.88
C VAL A 137 17.66 -2.62 31.32
N ASP A 138 16.57 -1.92 31.58
CA ASP A 138 16.20 -1.46 32.92
C ASP A 138 15.95 -2.63 33.88
N ASN A 139 15.33 -3.70 33.37
CA ASN A 139 15.11 -4.92 34.15
C ASN A 139 16.44 -5.62 34.48
N LEU A 140 17.34 -5.73 33.52
CA LEU A 140 18.66 -6.30 33.74
C LEU A 140 19.45 -5.53 34.78
N LYS A 141 19.51 -4.21 34.66
CA LYS A 141 20.22 -3.32 35.61
C LYS A 141 19.69 -3.48 37.04
N PHE A 142 18.35 -3.58 37.19
CA PHE A 142 17.72 -3.82 38.48
C PHE A 142 18.20 -5.15 39.10
N TRP A 143 18.26 -6.24 38.32
CA TRP A 143 18.68 -7.55 38.83
C TRP A 143 20.19 -7.61 39.09
N GLU A 144 21.02 -6.88 38.35
CA GLU A 144 22.43 -6.73 38.66
C GLU A 144 22.68 -6.02 40.03
N GLU A 145 21.95 -4.95 40.29
CA GLU A 145 22.00 -4.24 41.55
C GLU A 145 21.47 -5.11 42.69
N ASN A 146 20.39 -5.83 42.50
CA ASN A 146 19.84 -6.77 43.46
C ASN A 146 20.81 -7.91 43.80
N LEU A 147 21.46 -8.52 42.79
CA LEU A 147 22.44 -9.58 43.02
C LEU A 147 23.63 -9.06 43.85
N ARG A 148 24.17 -7.89 43.52
CA ARG A 148 25.25 -7.28 44.29
C ARG A 148 24.88 -7.09 45.77
N PHE A 149 23.66 -6.60 46.02
CA PHE A 149 23.16 -6.45 47.40
C PHE A 149 23.03 -7.80 48.12
N VAL A 150 22.45 -8.82 47.47
CA VAL A 150 22.28 -10.16 48.06
C VAL A 150 23.61 -10.87 48.29
N GLU A 151 24.59 -10.73 47.39
CA GLU A 151 25.96 -11.27 47.56
C GLU A 151 26.68 -10.65 48.78
N GLY A 152 26.55 -9.32 48.96
CA GLY A 152 27.11 -8.65 50.15
C GLY A 152 26.47 -9.12 51.46
N LYS A 153 25.17 -9.29 51.51
CA LYS A 153 24.44 -9.81 52.69
C LYS A 153 24.73 -11.28 52.95
N PHE A 154 24.84 -12.11 51.91
CA PHE A 154 25.23 -13.52 52.03
C PHE A 154 26.65 -13.70 52.57
N SER A 155 27.62 -12.91 52.05
CA SER A 155 29.01 -12.92 52.51
C SER A 155 29.12 -12.49 53.97
N ALA A 156 28.26 -11.61 54.47
CA ALA A 156 28.13 -11.20 55.84
C ALA A 156 27.38 -12.22 56.73
N GLY A 157 26.92 -13.35 56.17
CA GLY A 157 26.18 -14.36 56.92
C GLY A 157 24.71 -14.00 57.25
N VAL A 158 24.19 -12.92 56.67
CA VAL A 158 22.84 -12.41 56.97
C VAL A 158 21.75 -13.09 56.16
N LEU A 159 22.05 -13.51 54.91
CA LEU A 159 21.06 -14.15 54.03
C LEU A 159 21.41 -15.64 53.75
N PRO A 160 20.39 -16.51 53.57
CA PRO A 160 20.61 -17.90 53.26
C PRO A 160 21.01 -18.09 51.79
N LYS A 161 21.68 -19.17 51.44
CA LYS A 161 22.14 -19.51 50.07
C LYS A 161 21.02 -19.52 49.04
N VAL A 162 19.79 -19.84 49.45
CA VAL A 162 18.62 -19.87 48.54
C VAL A 162 18.33 -18.51 47.96
N GLU A 163 18.48 -17.41 48.71
CA GLU A 163 18.29 -16.05 48.22
C GLU A 163 19.33 -15.68 47.14
N LEU A 164 20.59 -16.07 47.38
CA LEU A 164 21.65 -15.89 46.39
C LEU A 164 21.38 -16.65 45.09
N LEU A 165 20.94 -17.91 45.16
CA LEU A 165 20.65 -18.71 44.01
C LEU A 165 19.44 -18.16 43.24
N ARG A 166 18.43 -17.62 43.93
CA ARG A 166 17.28 -16.95 43.34
C ARG A 166 17.69 -15.66 42.60
N ALA A 167 18.52 -14.81 43.24
CA ALA A 167 19.00 -13.60 42.58
C ALA A 167 19.80 -13.90 41.29
N LYS A 168 20.66 -14.93 41.32
CA LYS A 168 21.41 -15.41 40.14
C LYS A 168 20.50 -15.92 39.04
N ALA A 169 19.44 -16.64 39.38
CA ALA A 169 18.45 -17.14 38.41
C ALA A 169 17.68 -15.99 37.73
N GLU A 170 17.23 -14.99 38.52
CA GLU A 170 16.52 -13.83 37.94
C GLU A 170 17.42 -12.98 37.04
N LEU A 171 18.71 -12.78 37.40
CA LEU A 171 19.68 -12.11 36.52
C LEU A 171 19.88 -12.88 35.21
N SER A 172 20.01 -14.20 35.26
CA SER A 172 20.15 -15.03 34.06
C SER A 172 18.92 -14.93 33.15
N LYS A 173 17.71 -14.88 33.70
CA LYS A 173 16.47 -14.66 32.95
C LYS A 173 16.45 -13.27 32.32
N ALA A 174 16.82 -12.22 33.04
CA ALA A 174 16.86 -10.86 32.53
C ALA A 174 17.85 -10.70 31.36
N ASN A 175 19.02 -11.36 31.43
CA ASN A 175 19.97 -11.40 30.31
C ASN A 175 19.36 -12.07 29.06
N ALA A 176 18.72 -13.25 29.23
CA ALA A 176 18.08 -13.94 28.10
C ALA A 176 16.94 -13.11 27.49
N GLU A 177 16.19 -12.38 28.32
CA GLU A 177 15.11 -11.50 27.87
C GLU A 177 15.63 -10.30 27.08
N LEU A 178 16.74 -9.69 27.50
CA LEU A 178 17.40 -8.62 26.75
C LEU A 178 17.86 -9.09 25.37
N GLU A 179 18.52 -10.25 25.29
CA GLU A 179 18.96 -10.77 23.97
C GLU A 179 17.79 -11.11 23.06
N ARG A 180 16.69 -11.64 23.62
CA ARG A 180 15.46 -11.85 22.87
C ARG A 180 14.88 -10.52 22.35
N ALA A 181 14.75 -9.51 23.22
CA ALA A 181 14.21 -8.20 22.83
C ALA A 181 15.07 -7.52 21.75
N LYS A 182 16.40 -7.59 21.83
CA LYS A 182 17.32 -7.10 20.79
C LYS A 182 17.07 -7.80 19.45
N ASN A 183 16.94 -9.12 19.45
CA ASN A 183 16.68 -9.89 18.22
C ASN A 183 15.33 -9.53 17.60
N GLU A 184 14.28 -9.38 18.42
CA GLU A 184 12.95 -8.94 17.95
C GLU A 184 12.98 -7.53 17.35
N TYR A 185 13.75 -6.61 17.94
CA TYR A 185 13.97 -5.28 17.39
C TYR A 185 14.67 -5.33 16.03
N GLN A 186 15.75 -6.10 15.91
CA GLN A 186 16.46 -6.28 14.64
C GLN A 186 15.55 -6.91 13.55
N ASN A 187 14.68 -7.83 13.92
CA ASN A 187 13.67 -8.39 13.01
C ASN A 187 12.69 -7.32 12.53
N ALA A 188 12.20 -6.46 13.43
CA ALA A 188 11.28 -5.39 13.09
C ALA A 188 11.94 -4.35 12.15
N LEU A 189 13.23 -4.00 12.38
CA LEU A 189 13.99 -3.14 11.48
C LEU A 189 14.14 -3.76 10.08
N ARG A 190 14.44 -5.07 10.00
CA ARG A 190 14.52 -5.78 8.72
C ARG A 190 13.18 -5.78 7.96
N ASN A 191 12.06 -5.98 8.65
CA ASN A 191 10.74 -5.96 8.04
C ASN A 191 10.39 -4.57 7.48
N LEU A 192 10.70 -3.51 8.23
CA LEU A 192 10.54 -2.13 7.74
C LEU A 192 11.48 -1.87 6.55
N GLY A 193 12.74 -2.30 6.65
CA GLY A 193 13.74 -2.18 5.58
C GLY A 193 13.35 -2.90 4.30
N LEU A 194 12.66 -4.04 4.40
CA LEU A 194 12.16 -4.79 3.24
C LEU A 194 11.11 -3.97 2.45
N LEU A 195 10.16 -3.34 3.15
CA LEU A 195 9.15 -2.48 2.52
C LEU A 195 9.79 -1.24 1.89
N LEU A 196 10.73 -0.59 2.60
CA LEU A 196 11.42 0.63 2.16
C LEU A 196 12.58 0.38 1.18
N LYS A 197 12.91 -0.91 0.92
CA LYS A 197 14.05 -1.34 0.09
C LYS A 197 15.35 -0.65 0.46
N THR A 198 15.62 -0.59 1.76
CA THR A 198 16.85 0.01 2.31
C THR A 198 17.18 -0.67 3.63
N GLN A 199 18.47 -0.72 3.95
CA GLN A 199 18.90 -1.14 5.27
C GLN A 199 18.57 -0.05 6.29
N ILE A 200 18.04 -0.46 7.44
CA ILE A 200 17.69 0.42 8.56
C ILE A 200 18.44 -0.09 9.79
N ASP A 201 19.28 0.76 10.34
CA ASP A 201 20.11 0.40 11.50
C ASP A 201 19.45 0.81 12.82
N ASP A 202 18.67 1.90 12.83
CA ASP A 202 17.90 2.38 13.97
C ASP A 202 16.72 3.25 13.53
N ILE A 203 15.76 3.45 14.43
CA ILE A 203 14.62 4.37 14.24
C ILE A 203 14.62 5.44 15.34
N SER A 204 14.07 6.62 14.99
CA SER A 204 13.89 7.75 15.90
C SER A 204 12.44 8.20 15.92
N GLY A 205 11.81 8.22 17.10
CA GLY A 205 10.42 8.63 17.31
C GLY A 205 9.95 8.23 18.70
N GLU A 206 8.75 8.69 19.03
CA GLU A 206 8.06 8.41 20.28
C GLU A 206 6.57 8.10 19.98
N PHE A 207 5.90 7.48 20.94
CA PHE A 207 4.46 7.28 20.87
C PHE A 207 3.74 8.57 21.26
N GLU A 208 3.19 9.29 20.29
CA GLU A 208 2.42 10.51 20.54
C GLU A 208 0.91 10.19 20.63
N LEU A 209 0.27 10.63 21.69
CA LEU A 209 -1.19 10.58 21.82
C LEU A 209 -1.81 11.83 21.16
N LYS A 210 -2.10 11.75 19.87
CA LYS A 210 -2.81 12.83 19.15
C LYS A 210 -4.32 12.70 19.40
N LYS A 211 -4.90 13.62 20.16
CA LYS A 211 -6.36 13.72 20.25
C LYS A 211 -6.90 14.15 18.88
N ILE A 212 -7.68 13.27 18.24
CA ILE A 212 -8.39 13.62 17.01
C ILE A 212 -9.68 14.32 17.44
N GLU A 213 -9.86 15.55 16.99
CA GLU A 213 -11.17 16.19 17.03
C GLU A 213 -12.08 15.47 16.03
N LEU A 214 -13.07 14.76 16.56
CA LEU A 214 -14.00 13.94 15.79
C LEU A 214 -15.16 14.81 15.27
N GLY A 215 -14.85 15.87 14.51
CA GLY A 215 -15.82 16.67 13.79
C GLY A 215 -16.56 15.84 12.72
N ASP A 216 -16.91 16.43 11.59
CA ASP A 216 -17.64 15.77 10.49
C ASP A 216 -16.82 14.70 9.73
N ILE A 217 -16.13 13.76 10.45
CA ILE A 217 -15.26 12.73 9.85
C ILE A 217 -15.99 11.83 8.85
N GLU A 218 -17.28 11.61 9.05
CA GLU A 218 -18.08 10.85 8.08
C GLU A 218 -18.20 11.60 6.75
N LYS A 219 -18.35 12.93 6.77
CA LYS A 219 -18.33 13.74 5.56
C LYS A 219 -16.95 13.76 4.92
N GLU A 220 -15.90 13.87 5.71
CA GLU A 220 -14.52 13.78 5.20
C GLU A 220 -14.25 12.44 4.51
N LEU A 221 -14.69 11.32 5.10
CA LEU A 221 -14.61 10.01 4.47
C LEU A 221 -15.32 10.00 3.11
N ILE A 222 -16.59 10.42 3.05
CA ILE A 222 -17.37 10.38 1.82
C ILE A 222 -16.73 11.23 0.70
N GLN A 223 -16.14 12.37 1.05
CA GLN A 223 -15.57 13.30 0.08
C GLN A 223 -14.13 12.94 -0.33
N ASN A 224 -13.32 12.45 0.59
CA ASN A 224 -11.88 12.36 0.41
C ASN A 224 -11.37 10.92 0.24
N ASN A 225 -12.12 9.92 0.70
CA ASN A 225 -11.65 8.53 0.67
C ASN A 225 -11.25 8.08 -0.74
N SER A 226 -10.02 7.64 -0.89
CA SER A 226 -9.43 7.25 -2.18
C SER A 226 -10.12 6.02 -2.79
N THR A 227 -10.55 5.05 -1.97
CA THR A 227 -11.22 3.84 -2.44
C THR A 227 -12.61 4.15 -2.99
N LEU A 228 -13.36 5.07 -2.35
CA LEU A 228 -14.65 5.55 -2.88
C LEU A 228 -14.49 6.30 -4.20
N LYS A 229 -13.43 7.10 -4.36
CA LYS A 229 -13.11 7.77 -5.63
C LYS A 229 -12.82 6.77 -6.74
N VAL A 230 -12.11 5.69 -6.43
CA VAL A 230 -11.84 4.60 -7.38
C VAL A 230 -13.15 3.95 -7.84
N GLU A 231 -14.04 3.56 -6.91
CA GLU A 231 -15.31 2.92 -7.26
C GLU A 231 -16.28 3.87 -8.00
N SER A 232 -16.32 5.14 -7.60
CA SER A 232 -17.08 6.16 -8.35
C SER A 232 -16.60 6.28 -9.81
N LYS A 233 -15.26 6.21 -10.03
CA LYS A 233 -14.68 6.24 -11.38
C LYS A 233 -15.00 4.97 -12.18
N ARG A 234 -15.15 3.81 -11.54
CA ARG A 234 -15.60 2.56 -12.18
C ARG A 234 -17.02 2.72 -12.72
N ILE A 235 -17.93 3.36 -11.97
CA ILE A 235 -19.30 3.66 -12.42
C ILE A 235 -19.26 4.58 -13.65
N GLU A 236 -18.42 5.62 -13.63
CA GLU A 236 -18.28 6.54 -14.77
C GLU A 236 -17.79 5.82 -16.04
N ILE A 237 -16.82 4.90 -15.90
CA ILE A 237 -16.34 4.09 -17.02
C ILE A 237 -17.42 3.14 -17.52
N ALA A 238 -18.18 2.50 -16.62
CA ALA A 238 -19.31 1.65 -17.01
C ALA A 238 -20.36 2.45 -17.81
N LYS A 239 -20.70 3.68 -17.40
CA LYS A 239 -21.56 4.58 -18.17
C LYS A 239 -20.97 4.91 -19.54
N SER A 240 -19.66 5.17 -19.62
CA SER A 240 -18.98 5.40 -20.91
C SER A 240 -19.00 4.14 -21.80
N ALA A 241 -18.95 2.95 -21.21
CA ALA A 241 -19.11 1.70 -21.97
C ALA A 241 -20.52 1.52 -22.54
N VAL A 242 -21.57 2.01 -21.86
CA VAL A 242 -22.93 2.06 -22.42
C VAL A 242 -22.95 2.94 -23.67
N GLU A 243 -22.37 4.14 -23.60
CA GLU A 243 -22.30 5.05 -24.76
C GLU A 243 -21.47 4.45 -25.92
N PHE A 244 -20.41 3.71 -25.60
CA PHE A 244 -19.66 2.94 -26.60
C PHE A 244 -20.55 1.89 -27.28
N GLN A 245 -21.37 1.12 -26.54
CA GLN A 245 -22.27 0.16 -27.18
C GLN A 245 -23.36 0.84 -28.03
N LYS A 246 -23.94 1.96 -27.57
CA LYS A 246 -24.86 2.77 -28.32
C LYS A 246 -24.25 3.34 -29.62
N SER A 247 -22.97 3.69 -29.59
CA SER A 247 -22.28 4.25 -30.76
C SER A 247 -22.23 3.27 -31.95
N ARG A 248 -22.40 1.98 -31.74
CA ARG A 248 -22.44 0.94 -32.78
C ARG A 248 -23.72 0.96 -33.63
N TYR A 249 -24.75 1.72 -33.26
CA TYR A 249 -25.91 1.96 -34.10
C TYR A 249 -25.65 2.96 -35.21
N TYR A 250 -24.58 3.77 -35.10
CA TYR A 250 -24.21 4.79 -36.09
C TYR A 250 -23.37 4.18 -37.21
N PRO A 251 -23.58 4.66 -38.45
CA PRO A 251 -22.77 4.23 -39.58
C PRO A 251 -21.30 4.67 -39.41
N THR A 252 -20.39 3.95 -40.04
CA THR A 252 -18.98 4.38 -40.18
C THR A 252 -18.72 4.83 -41.59
N VAL A 253 -17.92 5.88 -41.75
CA VAL A 253 -17.49 6.43 -43.05
C VAL A 253 -15.97 6.41 -43.10
N SER A 254 -15.42 5.79 -44.14
CA SER A 254 -13.99 5.76 -44.40
C SER A 254 -13.66 6.14 -45.86
N ALA A 255 -12.61 6.91 -46.04
CA ALA A 255 -12.02 7.16 -47.35
C ALA A 255 -10.88 6.19 -47.60
N PHE A 256 -10.83 5.65 -48.81
CA PHE A 256 -9.80 4.75 -49.25
C PHE A 256 -9.12 5.32 -50.51
N ALA A 257 -7.81 5.26 -50.52
CA ALA A 257 -7.02 5.49 -51.74
C ALA A 257 -6.11 4.27 -51.91
N SER A 258 -6.07 3.69 -53.10
CA SER A 258 -5.16 2.58 -53.37
C SER A 258 -4.50 2.68 -54.72
N TYR A 259 -3.30 2.16 -54.81
CA TYR A 259 -2.59 1.91 -56.04
C TYR A 259 -2.38 0.42 -56.14
N LEU A 260 -2.75 -0.16 -57.30
CA LEU A 260 -2.53 -1.57 -57.62
C LEU A 260 -1.69 -1.67 -58.89
N ASN A 261 -0.70 -2.54 -58.90
CA ASN A 261 0.02 -2.97 -60.08
C ASN A 261 -0.02 -4.49 -60.12
N SER A 262 -0.56 -5.06 -61.22
CA SER A 262 -0.73 -6.50 -61.36
C SER A 262 -0.18 -6.95 -62.71
N SER A 263 0.53 -8.09 -62.76
CA SER A 263 1.00 -8.74 -63.97
C SER A 263 -0.06 -9.63 -64.65
N ALA A 264 -1.30 -9.62 -64.20
CA ALA A 264 -2.40 -10.37 -64.80
C ALA A 264 -2.65 -9.89 -66.24
N ARG A 265 -3.01 -10.80 -67.15
CA ARG A 265 -3.31 -10.45 -68.55
C ARG A 265 -4.46 -9.47 -68.77
N ILE A 266 -5.33 -9.31 -67.78
CA ILE A 266 -6.42 -8.34 -67.80
C ILE A 266 -5.88 -7.03 -67.25
N LYS A 267 -5.38 -6.15 -68.09
CA LYS A 267 -4.84 -4.82 -67.79
C LYS A 267 -5.82 -3.80 -67.14
N GLN A 268 -7.03 -4.24 -66.81
CA GLN A 268 -8.11 -3.34 -66.35
C GLN A 268 -8.00 -2.91 -64.88
N ASN A 269 -7.04 -3.42 -64.10
CA ASN A 269 -6.95 -3.18 -62.68
C ASN A 269 -5.67 -2.45 -62.23
N ASP A 270 -4.80 -2.06 -63.12
CA ASP A 270 -3.59 -1.29 -62.79
C ASP A 270 -3.96 0.21 -62.63
N GLY A 271 -3.52 0.83 -61.53
CA GLY A 271 -3.65 2.26 -61.36
C GLY A 271 -4.15 2.70 -59.98
N PHE A 272 -4.57 3.94 -59.92
CA PHE A 272 -5.10 4.53 -58.69
C PHE A 272 -6.61 4.39 -58.61
N SER A 273 -7.11 4.07 -57.40
CA SER A 273 -8.53 4.09 -57.07
C SER A 273 -8.79 4.92 -55.82
N PHE A 274 -9.93 5.62 -55.81
CA PHE A 274 -10.42 6.38 -54.66
C PHE A 274 -11.84 5.93 -54.37
N GLN A 275 -12.10 5.64 -53.09
CA GLN A 275 -13.41 5.18 -52.62
C GLN A 275 -13.82 5.92 -51.37
N LEU A 276 -15.11 6.27 -51.27
CA LEU A 276 -15.74 6.63 -50.01
C LEU A 276 -16.67 5.46 -49.66
N ARG A 277 -16.43 4.85 -48.48
CA ARG A 277 -17.22 3.69 -48.02
C ARG A 277 -18.01 4.08 -46.80
N LEU A 278 -19.31 3.87 -46.87
CA LEU A 278 -20.24 3.97 -45.76
C LEU A 278 -20.70 2.57 -45.38
N ASN A 279 -20.46 2.18 -44.13
CA ASN A 279 -20.91 0.90 -43.58
C ASN A 279 -21.99 1.20 -42.53
N ALA A 280 -23.19 0.66 -42.75
CA ALA A 280 -24.30 0.71 -41.81
C ALA A 280 -24.89 -0.70 -41.66
N GLU A 281 -24.90 -1.22 -40.43
CA GLU A 281 -25.52 -2.49 -40.14
C GLU A 281 -26.99 -2.23 -39.76
N ILE A 282 -27.89 -2.60 -40.65
CA ILE A 282 -29.33 -2.27 -40.54
C ILE A 282 -30.04 -3.20 -39.53
N PHE A 283 -29.66 -4.48 -39.52
CA PHE A 283 -30.24 -5.48 -38.61
C PHE A 283 -29.19 -6.53 -38.25
N ASP A 284 -29.04 -6.80 -36.97
CA ASP A 284 -28.03 -7.74 -36.41
C ASP A 284 -28.67 -8.81 -35.50
N GLY A 285 -29.98 -9.05 -35.61
CA GLY A 285 -30.65 -10.01 -34.76
C GLY A 285 -30.75 -9.59 -33.29
N TYR A 286 -30.86 -8.28 -33.01
CA TYR A 286 -30.94 -7.68 -31.67
C TYR A 286 -29.63 -7.78 -30.85
N ALA A 287 -28.49 -8.08 -31.45
CA ALA A 287 -27.21 -8.23 -30.74
C ALA A 287 -26.76 -6.91 -30.12
N LYS A 288 -26.99 -5.76 -30.79
CA LYS A 288 -26.64 -4.43 -30.23
C LYS A 288 -27.55 -4.10 -29.04
N ASP A 289 -28.87 -4.37 -29.12
CA ASP A 289 -29.79 -4.14 -28.01
C ASP A 289 -29.40 -4.94 -26.77
N ALA A 290 -29.06 -6.22 -26.95
CA ALA A 290 -28.58 -7.08 -25.88
C ALA A 290 -27.25 -6.56 -25.28
N SER A 291 -26.32 -6.06 -26.12
CA SER A 291 -25.06 -5.49 -25.68
C SER A 291 -25.25 -4.21 -24.84
N VAL A 292 -26.18 -3.33 -25.25
CA VAL A 292 -26.54 -2.12 -24.49
C VAL A 292 -27.20 -2.51 -23.15
N ALA A 293 -28.13 -3.49 -23.18
CA ALA A 293 -28.75 -3.97 -21.95
C ALA A 293 -27.75 -4.56 -20.97
N GLN A 294 -26.79 -5.38 -21.43
CA GLN A 294 -25.70 -5.91 -20.63
C GLN A 294 -24.83 -4.80 -20.01
N ALA A 295 -24.48 -3.77 -20.79
CA ALA A 295 -23.70 -2.64 -20.31
C ALA A 295 -24.48 -1.83 -19.24
N ASN A 296 -25.80 -1.66 -19.39
CA ASN A 296 -26.63 -1.02 -18.36
C ASN A 296 -26.70 -1.84 -17.06
N ILE A 297 -26.80 -3.17 -17.17
CA ILE A 297 -26.73 -4.06 -15.98
C ILE A 297 -25.38 -3.91 -15.27
N GLU A 298 -24.28 -3.76 -16.01
CA GLU A 298 -22.98 -3.54 -15.41
C GLU A 298 -22.90 -2.20 -14.65
N VAL A 299 -23.55 -1.13 -15.15
CA VAL A 299 -23.66 0.14 -14.40
C VAL A 299 -24.39 -0.08 -13.07
N LEU A 300 -25.52 -0.82 -13.08
CA LEU A 300 -26.26 -1.13 -11.86
C LEU A 300 -25.39 -1.91 -10.87
N LYS A 301 -24.69 -2.96 -11.33
CA LYS A 301 -23.78 -3.74 -10.49
C LYS A 301 -22.68 -2.88 -9.83
N GLN A 302 -22.07 -1.97 -10.59
CA GLN A 302 -21.03 -1.08 -10.04
C GLN A 302 -21.63 -0.06 -9.04
N THR A 303 -22.88 0.37 -9.26
CA THR A 303 -23.58 1.27 -8.33
C THR A 303 -23.89 0.57 -7.01
N GLU A 304 -24.40 -0.66 -7.04
CA GLU A 304 -24.63 -1.46 -5.83
C GLU A 304 -23.33 -1.68 -5.05
N LYS A 305 -22.25 -2.07 -5.73
CA LYS A 305 -20.93 -2.22 -5.07
C LYS A 305 -20.43 -0.94 -4.41
N PHE A 306 -20.68 0.21 -5.03
CA PHE A 306 -20.30 1.51 -4.46
C PHE A 306 -21.09 1.81 -3.17
N GLU A 307 -22.41 1.58 -3.17
CA GLU A 307 -23.23 1.84 -1.97
C GLU A 307 -22.88 0.85 -0.84
N ASP A 308 -22.66 -0.43 -1.14
CA ASP A 308 -22.22 -1.43 -0.16
C ASP A 308 -20.87 -1.05 0.45
N LEU A 309 -19.89 -0.70 -0.39
CA LEU A 309 -18.56 -0.26 0.08
C LEU A 309 -18.65 0.99 0.96
N LYS A 310 -19.50 1.94 0.59
CA LYS A 310 -19.70 3.16 1.38
C LYS A 310 -20.26 2.85 2.78
N LEU A 311 -21.23 1.94 2.88
CA LEU A 311 -21.76 1.49 4.17
C LEU A 311 -20.71 0.74 4.99
N GLU A 312 -19.92 -0.13 4.35
CA GLU A 312 -18.80 -0.85 4.98
C GLU A 312 -17.79 0.13 5.57
N LEU A 313 -17.34 1.11 4.77
CA LEU A 313 -16.33 2.10 5.19
C LEU A 313 -16.85 3.00 6.32
N LEU A 314 -18.11 3.43 6.28
CA LEU A 314 -18.73 4.19 7.37
C LEU A 314 -18.79 3.36 8.65
N THR A 315 -19.17 2.09 8.57
CA THR A 315 -19.19 1.18 9.73
C THR A 315 -17.80 0.97 10.29
N LYS A 316 -16.81 0.73 9.40
CA LYS A 316 -15.41 0.59 9.80
C LYS A 316 -14.86 1.84 10.47
N LEU A 317 -15.21 3.03 9.95
CA LEU A 317 -14.82 4.30 10.57
C LEU A 317 -15.38 4.43 11.99
N ARG A 318 -16.69 4.19 12.17
CA ARG A 318 -17.33 4.25 13.49
C ARG A 318 -16.69 3.30 14.49
N ASN A 319 -16.42 2.07 14.06
CA ASN A 319 -15.75 1.07 14.89
C ASN A 319 -14.32 1.50 15.25
N SER A 320 -13.54 1.99 14.26
CA SER A 320 -12.16 2.45 14.50
C SER A 320 -12.10 3.64 15.46
N VAL A 321 -13.05 4.57 15.34
CA VAL A 321 -13.17 5.72 16.26
C VAL A 321 -13.58 5.27 17.67
N GLY A 322 -14.53 4.34 17.78
CA GLY A 322 -14.93 3.75 19.05
C GLY A 322 -13.76 3.06 19.74
N ASN A 323 -13.00 2.25 18.99
CA ASN A 323 -11.80 1.59 19.49
C ASN A 323 -10.73 2.59 19.94
N LEU A 324 -10.50 3.65 19.17
CA LEU A 324 -9.52 4.68 19.53
C LEU A 324 -9.86 5.36 20.88
N ARG A 325 -11.14 5.66 21.10
CA ARG A 325 -11.60 6.22 22.39
C ARG A 325 -11.40 5.23 23.54
N ALA A 326 -11.77 3.97 23.34
CA ALA A 326 -11.62 2.93 24.35
C ALA A 326 -10.14 2.70 24.71
N ILE A 327 -9.25 2.66 23.72
CA ILE A 327 -7.80 2.50 23.92
C ILE A 327 -7.24 3.73 24.66
N SER A 328 -7.66 4.94 24.32
CA SER A 328 -7.23 6.17 25.02
C SER A 328 -7.59 6.13 26.50
N ALA A 329 -8.83 5.78 26.84
CA ALA A 329 -9.26 5.65 28.24
C ALA A 329 -8.49 4.53 28.98
N ARG A 330 -8.17 3.43 28.27
CA ARG A 330 -7.34 2.35 28.81
C ARG A 330 -5.91 2.82 29.11
N ILE A 331 -5.31 3.62 28.23
CA ILE A 331 -3.98 4.20 28.45
C ILE A 331 -3.96 5.06 29.71
N ASP A 332 -4.92 5.96 29.88
CA ASP A 332 -5.02 6.81 31.08
C ASP A 332 -5.07 5.98 32.39
N ALA A 333 -5.83 4.87 32.39
CA ALA A 333 -5.92 3.96 33.53
C ALA A 333 -4.61 3.19 33.79
N ILE A 334 -3.93 2.72 32.71
CA ILE A 334 -2.66 2.00 32.82
C ILE A 334 -1.56 2.94 33.32
N GLU A 335 -1.54 4.21 32.90
CA GLU A 335 -0.57 5.21 33.39
C GLU A 335 -0.67 5.42 34.89
N GLN A 336 -1.89 5.52 35.45
CA GLN A 336 -2.11 5.61 36.89
C GLN A 336 -1.63 4.32 37.61
N SER A 337 -1.93 3.14 37.03
CA SER A 337 -1.45 1.87 37.56
C SER A 337 0.08 1.76 37.52
N ASN A 338 0.72 2.27 36.46
CA ASN A 338 2.16 2.30 36.32
C ASN A 338 2.85 3.17 37.40
N GLN A 339 2.26 4.33 37.71
CA GLN A 339 2.75 5.16 38.81
C GLN A 339 2.65 4.45 40.16
N SER A 340 1.51 3.80 40.43
CA SER A 340 1.28 3.03 41.66
C SER A 340 2.25 1.84 41.78
N ALA A 341 2.47 1.12 40.67
CA ALA A 341 3.41 -0.03 40.66
C ALA A 341 4.86 0.39 40.83
N LYS A 342 5.29 1.53 40.26
CA LYS A 342 6.61 2.11 40.51
C LYS A 342 6.85 2.41 41.98
N GLU A 343 5.87 3.03 42.64
CA GLU A 343 5.97 3.36 44.07
C GLU A 343 5.92 2.08 44.94
N ALA A 344 5.11 1.10 44.60
CA ALA A 344 5.08 -0.20 45.29
C ALA A 344 6.43 -0.91 45.20
N LEU A 345 7.09 -0.90 44.03
CA LEU A 345 8.42 -1.48 43.88
C LEU A 345 9.46 -0.72 44.71
N ARG A 346 9.42 0.63 44.70
CA ARG A 346 10.31 1.46 45.50
C ARG A 346 10.20 1.11 47.00
N LEU A 347 8.98 1.08 47.52
CA LEU A 347 8.70 0.78 48.92
C LEU A 347 9.11 -0.66 49.31
N SER A 348 8.78 -1.67 48.46
CA SER A 348 9.16 -3.05 48.69
C SER A 348 10.70 -3.23 48.70
N THR A 349 11.40 -2.54 47.80
CA THR A 349 12.87 -2.56 47.73
C THR A 349 13.48 -1.95 48.98
N GLU A 350 12.99 -0.81 49.47
CA GLU A 350 13.46 -0.17 50.70
C GLU A 350 13.22 -1.04 51.92
N ARG A 351 11.98 -1.57 52.07
CA ARG A 351 11.66 -2.49 53.20
C ARG A 351 12.54 -3.74 53.18
N TYR A 352 12.88 -4.28 52.01
CA TYR A 352 13.81 -5.40 51.87
C TYR A 352 15.23 -5.03 52.29
N ARG A 353 15.72 -3.85 51.90
CA ARG A 353 17.04 -3.35 52.33
C ARG A 353 17.17 -3.21 53.85
N PHE A 354 16.07 -2.85 54.52
CA PHE A 354 15.98 -2.76 56.00
C PHE A 354 15.70 -4.10 56.68
N GLY A 355 15.51 -5.19 55.92
CA GLY A 355 15.21 -6.52 56.46
C GLY A 355 13.75 -6.70 56.95
N ILE A 356 12.85 -5.79 56.57
CA ILE A 356 11.43 -5.80 56.95
C ILE A 356 10.55 -6.57 55.94
N ALA A 357 11.02 -6.70 54.70
CA ALA A 357 10.31 -7.45 53.63
C ALA A 357 11.18 -8.60 53.10
N SER A 358 10.56 -9.56 52.43
CA SER A 358 11.26 -10.68 51.78
C SER A 358 11.72 -10.30 50.36
N GLN A 359 12.71 -11.02 49.82
CA GLN A 359 13.07 -10.92 48.41
C GLN A 359 11.89 -11.25 47.49
N LEU A 360 11.00 -12.12 47.92
CA LEU A 360 9.81 -12.49 47.15
C LEU A 360 8.88 -11.29 46.92
N GLU A 361 8.67 -10.43 47.93
CA GLU A 361 7.87 -9.19 47.76
C GLU A 361 8.49 -8.25 46.71
N VAL A 362 9.82 -8.13 46.68
CA VAL A 362 10.51 -7.32 45.66
C VAL A 362 10.34 -7.93 44.27
N LEU A 363 10.48 -9.26 44.17
CA LEU A 363 10.28 -9.99 42.91
C LEU A 363 8.88 -9.78 42.35
N GLU A 364 7.85 -9.92 43.19
CA GLU A 364 6.44 -9.74 42.82
C GLU A 364 6.16 -8.30 42.39
N ALA A 365 6.65 -7.32 43.15
CA ALA A 365 6.51 -5.89 42.80
C ALA A 365 7.21 -5.56 41.47
N ARG A 366 8.41 -6.12 41.20
CA ARG A 366 9.12 -5.94 39.95
C ARG A 366 8.41 -6.57 38.75
N ARG A 367 7.90 -7.80 38.92
CA ARG A 367 7.12 -8.49 37.88
C ARG A 367 5.85 -7.72 37.53
N ASN A 368 5.12 -7.24 38.57
CA ASN A 368 3.91 -6.43 38.37
C ASN A 368 4.23 -5.15 37.59
N LEU A 369 5.30 -4.42 37.97
CA LEU A 369 5.72 -3.22 37.25
C LEU A 369 6.06 -3.53 35.79
N ASN A 370 6.87 -4.58 35.53
CA ASN A 370 7.23 -4.96 34.16
C ASN A 370 6.00 -5.33 33.31
N GLN A 371 5.02 -6.01 33.92
CA GLN A 371 3.76 -6.36 33.23
C GLN A 371 2.97 -5.11 32.86
N ILE A 372 2.80 -4.16 33.79
CA ILE A 372 2.06 -2.92 33.54
C ILE A 372 2.79 -2.05 32.50
N GLN A 373 4.12 -1.99 32.53
CA GLN A 373 4.89 -1.25 31.53
C GLN A 373 4.75 -1.89 30.13
N ALA A 374 4.78 -3.22 30.04
CA ALA A 374 4.55 -3.92 28.79
C ALA A 374 3.11 -3.70 28.27
N GLU A 375 2.12 -3.68 29.19
CA GLU A 375 0.72 -3.38 28.83
C GLU A 375 0.56 -1.94 28.31
N LEU A 376 1.24 -0.96 28.94
CA LEU A 376 1.25 0.43 28.47
C LEU A 376 1.82 0.54 27.04
N LEU A 377 2.98 -0.07 26.80
CA LEU A 377 3.62 -0.05 25.47
C LEU A 377 2.72 -0.68 24.40
N ASN A 378 2.08 -1.80 24.70
CA ASN A 378 1.12 -2.43 23.80
C ASN A 378 -0.12 -1.54 23.54
N ALA A 379 -0.66 -0.90 24.57
CA ALA A 379 -1.80 0.01 24.41
C ALA A 379 -1.44 1.24 23.56
N LEU A 380 -0.25 1.81 23.74
CA LEU A 380 0.27 2.90 22.89
C LEU A 380 0.43 2.47 21.43
N TYR A 381 0.95 1.27 21.21
CA TYR A 381 1.06 0.70 19.86
C TYR A 381 -0.33 0.47 19.22
N GLU A 382 -1.26 -0.15 19.93
CA GLU A 382 -2.64 -0.36 19.46
C GLU A 382 -3.33 0.98 19.12
N TYR A 383 -3.07 2.02 19.91
CA TYR A 383 -3.55 3.38 19.62
C TYR A 383 -3.03 3.87 18.27
N GLN A 384 -1.72 3.74 18.01
CA GLN A 384 -1.12 4.17 16.74
C GLN A 384 -1.62 3.38 15.54
N LEU A 385 -1.92 2.08 15.70
CA LEU A 385 -2.54 1.28 14.66
C LEU A 385 -3.96 1.78 14.34
N SER A 386 -4.79 1.94 15.37
CA SER A 386 -6.16 2.44 15.21
C SER A 386 -6.20 3.85 14.62
N LEU A 387 -5.27 4.71 15.04
CA LEU A 387 -5.07 6.05 14.46
C LEU A 387 -4.69 5.98 12.96
N SER A 388 -3.79 5.07 12.60
CA SER A 388 -3.37 4.87 11.21
C SER A 388 -4.52 4.38 10.33
N ASP A 389 -5.40 3.53 10.87
CA ASP A 389 -6.61 3.06 10.17
C ASP A 389 -7.62 4.19 9.97
N VAL A 390 -7.85 5.04 10.99
CA VAL A 390 -8.71 6.22 10.86
C VAL A 390 -8.16 7.19 9.80
N ILE A 391 -6.87 7.49 9.85
CA ILE A 391 -6.20 8.37 8.85
C ILE A 391 -6.38 7.81 7.43
N ARG A 392 -6.25 6.48 7.25
CA ARG A 392 -6.42 5.81 5.96
C ARG A 392 -7.86 5.92 5.44
N LEU A 393 -8.84 5.88 6.33
CA LEU A 393 -10.27 5.94 5.99
C LEU A 393 -10.72 7.36 5.59
N ILE A 394 -10.19 8.41 6.22
CA ILE A 394 -10.62 9.79 5.96
C ILE A 394 -9.84 10.50 4.85
N ARG A 395 -8.75 9.91 4.37
CA ARG A 395 -7.87 10.47 3.33
C ARG A 395 -7.78 9.58 2.11
#